data_1c6404d04a5ca862145980ed82a0d202
#
_entry.id   1c6404d04a5ca862145980ed82a0d202
#
_cell.length_a   1.000
_cell.length_b   1.000
_cell.length_c   1.000
_cell.angle_alpha   90.00
_cell.angle_beta   90.00
_cell.angle_gamma   90.00
#
_symmetry.space_group_name_H-M   'P 1'
#
loop_
_entity.id
_entity.type
_entity.pdbx_description
1 polymer ?
#
loop_
_entity_poly.entity_id
_entity_poly.type
_entity_poly.pdbx_seq_one_letter_code
_entity_poly.pdbx_strand_id
1 'polypeptide(L)'
;MTSDTSRRNFLAAGLALPVAGLATPTPAPPAPAPQQAAAAQGKLAYRTMAKTGMKVTTVGYGCMITTDPTVITRAADMGINYFDTCRSYQNGQNERMVASALGAKRKDIFLSSKCDATTGTGILAELDTSLKELNTDHLDVWLLHMKDNPGQITDELVEAQHKAKQQGKVRFIGMSTHQLPVMVDRILETKLEVVQAQYSFASAATWGHALEKLNQAGVALVAMKVMARAGRGATRPPTFGPAALKWVINNPAIATTVPSMTDIDQLEQNFSAMGQTFSDTDQKILSARLQEVTPYFCRMCGECNGQCPKGLPVGDMVRFVMYADGYGQFPLGREHFQRMSAEHRAVRCGDCPSCTVQCPHGVSVAQQMLRAQELFA
;
A
#
# COMPACT_ATOMS: atom_id res chain seq x y z
N MET A 1 15.16 -33.52 60.85
CA MET A 1 16.57 -33.90 60.72
C MET A 1 16.85 -33.99 59.24
N THR A 2 17.22 -32.87 58.66
CA THR A 2 18.56 -32.40 58.24
C THR A 2 19.21 -33.32 57.23
N SER A 3 19.46 -32.98 55.98
CA SER A 3 20.64 -32.18 55.66
C SER A 3 20.61 -31.67 54.24
N ASP A 4 20.84 -30.41 54.16
CA ASP A 4 21.28 -29.58 53.07
C ASP A 4 22.62 -30.06 52.51
N THR A 5 22.78 -30.27 51.21
CA THR A 5 24.07 -30.50 50.57
C THR A 5 24.23 -29.57 49.37
N SER A 6 25.00 -28.57 49.65
CA SER A 6 25.50 -27.45 48.86
C SER A 6 26.15 -27.85 47.52
N ARG A 7 25.79 -27.15 46.45
CA ARG A 7 26.33 -27.20 45.08
C ARG A 7 27.74 -26.56 44.93
N ARG A 8 28.64 -26.69 45.92
CA ARG A 8 29.91 -25.93 45.93
C ARG A 8 31.19 -26.73 45.86
N ASN A 9 31.22 -28.00 45.52
CA ASN A 9 32.48 -28.76 45.45
C ASN A 9 32.59 -29.61 44.17
N PHE A 10 32.67 -28.96 42.99
CA PHE A 10 33.01 -29.66 41.76
C PHE A 10 34.08 -28.92 40.92
N LEU A 11 35.07 -28.34 41.56
CA LEU A 11 36.23 -27.74 40.89
C LEU A 11 37.50 -27.95 41.71
N ALA A 12 38.02 -29.16 41.74
CA ALA A 12 39.42 -29.44 42.07
C ALA A 12 39.82 -30.86 41.71
N ALA A 13 40.12 -31.15 40.45
CA ALA A 13 41.00 -32.23 40.06
C ALA A 13 41.75 -31.82 38.81
N GLY A 14 42.94 -31.24 38.97
CA GLY A 14 43.87 -30.92 37.91
C GLY A 14 44.50 -32.19 37.31
N LEU A 15 44.47 -32.29 35.99
CA LEU A 15 45.31 -33.18 35.20
C LEU A 15 46.23 -32.33 34.34
N ALA A 16 47.49 -32.27 34.69
CA ALA A 16 48.54 -31.68 33.89
C ALA A 16 48.89 -32.62 32.72
N LEU A 17 48.71 -32.16 31.50
CA LEU A 17 49.24 -32.76 30.28
C LEU A 17 50.28 -31.81 29.64
N PRO A 18 51.35 -32.31 29.03
CA PRO A 18 52.42 -31.47 28.48
C PRO A 18 51.97 -30.73 27.26
N VAL A 19 52.21 -29.42 27.25
CA VAL A 19 51.93 -28.52 26.12
C VAL A 19 53.03 -28.69 25.07
N ALA A 20 52.70 -29.37 23.97
CA ALA A 20 53.47 -29.25 22.73
C ALA A 20 53.03 -27.93 22.05
N GLY A 21 53.96 -27.08 21.73
CA GLY A 21 53.74 -25.74 21.19
C GLY A 21 52.92 -25.76 19.89
N LEU A 22 51.68 -25.31 19.99
CA LEU A 22 50.87 -24.94 18.85
C LEU A 22 51.01 -23.40 18.62
N ALA A 23 51.62 -23.05 17.48
CA ALA A 23 51.67 -21.67 17.04
C ALA A 23 50.20 -21.11 16.98
N THR A 24 49.95 -20.03 17.71
CA THR A 24 48.65 -19.31 17.65
C THR A 24 48.49 -18.73 16.26
N PRO A 25 47.39 -19.04 15.53
CA PRO A 25 47.11 -18.34 14.27
C PRO A 25 46.87 -16.88 14.56
N THR A 26 47.58 -16.01 13.88
CA THR A 26 47.33 -14.57 13.87
C THR A 26 45.89 -14.33 13.43
N PRO A 27 45.07 -13.57 14.17
CA PRO A 27 43.70 -13.26 13.73
C PRO A 27 43.74 -12.53 12.40
N ALA A 28 42.99 -13.05 11.42
CA ALA A 28 42.79 -12.37 10.15
C ALA A 28 42.21 -10.96 10.39
N PRO A 29 42.66 -9.94 9.63
CA PRO A 29 42.09 -8.61 9.76
C PRO A 29 40.57 -8.68 9.55
N PRO A 30 39.76 -7.91 10.31
CA PRO A 30 38.30 -7.90 10.12
C PRO A 30 37.98 -7.55 8.68
N ALA A 31 37.08 -8.32 8.06
CA ALA A 31 36.57 -8.00 6.74
C ALA A 31 36.05 -6.56 6.74
N PRO A 32 36.35 -5.77 5.68
CA PRO A 32 35.83 -4.41 5.62
C PRO A 32 34.31 -4.46 5.73
N ALA A 33 33.76 -3.66 6.64
CA ALA A 33 32.32 -3.49 6.78
C ALA A 33 31.73 -3.18 5.40
N PRO A 34 30.56 -3.76 5.03
CA PRO A 34 29.96 -3.44 3.75
C PRO A 34 29.79 -1.92 3.68
N GLN A 35 30.50 -1.28 2.75
CA GLN A 35 30.29 0.12 2.45
C GLN A 35 28.82 0.25 2.05
N GLN A 36 28.01 0.86 2.91
CA GLN A 36 26.67 1.33 2.52
C GLN A 36 26.91 2.23 1.31
N ALA A 37 26.49 1.74 0.14
CA ALA A 37 26.48 2.56 -1.06
C ALA A 37 25.69 3.82 -0.68
N ALA A 38 26.33 4.98 -0.75
CA ALA A 38 25.68 6.26 -0.48
C ALA A 38 24.42 6.31 -1.33
N ALA A 39 23.25 6.28 -0.69
CA ALA A 39 21.98 6.37 -1.38
C ALA A 39 22.04 7.66 -2.22
N ALA A 40 21.87 7.54 -3.54
CA ALA A 40 21.84 8.69 -4.41
C ALA A 40 20.81 9.67 -3.83
N GLN A 41 21.23 10.86 -3.43
CA GLN A 41 20.36 11.84 -2.81
C GLN A 41 19.27 12.19 -3.81
N GLY A 42 18.03 11.74 -3.56
CA GLY A 42 16.87 12.07 -4.37
C GLY A 42 16.69 13.58 -4.41
N LYS A 43 16.35 14.10 -5.58
CA LYS A 43 16.03 15.51 -5.76
C LYS A 43 14.52 15.64 -5.81
N LEU A 44 13.95 16.56 -5.01
CA LEU A 44 12.53 16.87 -5.05
C LEU A 44 12.06 17.12 -6.50
N ALA A 45 11.10 16.33 -6.94
CA ALA A 45 10.48 16.46 -8.25
C ALA A 45 8.97 16.60 -8.09
N TYR A 46 8.37 17.52 -8.84
CA TYR A 46 6.94 17.90 -8.72
C TYR A 46 6.21 17.68 -10.02
N ARG A 47 4.90 17.41 -9.90
CA ARG A 47 3.94 17.45 -10.99
C ARG A 47 2.69 18.22 -10.59
N THR A 48 2.06 18.85 -11.58
CA THR A 48 0.75 19.47 -11.39
C THR A 48 -0.32 18.36 -11.51
N MET A 49 -1.21 18.26 -10.53
CA MET A 49 -2.33 17.32 -10.51
C MET A 49 -3.44 17.79 -11.46
N ALA A 50 -3.26 17.58 -12.76
CA ALA A 50 -4.24 17.89 -13.80
C ALA A 50 -4.97 19.25 -13.56
N LYS A 51 -6.30 19.28 -13.65
CA LYS A 51 -7.11 20.52 -13.47
C LYS A 51 -7.16 21.04 -12.04
N THR A 52 -6.67 20.28 -11.03
CA THR A 52 -6.66 20.77 -9.64
C THR A 52 -5.65 21.90 -9.42
N GLY A 53 -4.62 21.99 -10.25
CA GLY A 53 -3.54 22.97 -10.11
C GLY A 53 -2.58 22.69 -8.94
N MET A 54 -2.82 21.68 -8.12
CA MET A 54 -1.94 21.32 -7.00
C MET A 54 -0.59 20.83 -7.52
N LYS A 55 0.49 21.44 -7.05
CA LYS A 55 1.87 21.03 -7.39
C LYS A 55 2.39 20.07 -6.32
N VAL A 56 2.31 18.78 -6.59
CA VAL A 56 2.63 17.70 -5.65
C VAL A 56 3.98 17.06 -5.95
N THR A 57 4.66 16.53 -4.93
CA THR A 57 5.85 15.69 -5.11
C THR A 57 5.46 14.40 -5.83
N THR A 58 6.28 13.92 -6.78
CA THR A 58 6.00 12.70 -7.55
C THR A 58 5.99 11.43 -6.68
N VAL A 59 6.68 11.47 -5.54
CA VAL A 59 6.52 10.50 -4.45
C VAL A 59 5.87 11.24 -3.29
N GLY A 60 4.63 10.85 -2.97
CA GLY A 60 3.90 11.25 -1.78
C GLY A 60 4.04 10.22 -0.67
N TYR A 61 3.20 10.30 0.34
CA TYR A 61 3.24 9.43 1.51
C TYR A 61 1.88 8.79 1.79
N GLY A 62 1.81 7.45 1.74
CA GLY A 62 0.63 6.68 2.14
C GLY A 62 0.74 6.27 3.61
N CYS A 63 -0.22 6.68 4.45
CA CYS A 63 -0.15 6.47 5.89
C CYS A 63 -0.74 5.11 6.35
N MET A 64 -1.31 4.29 5.45
CA MET A 64 -2.13 3.12 5.77
C MET A 64 -1.50 2.16 6.79
N ILE A 65 -0.23 1.83 6.65
CA ILE A 65 0.46 0.85 7.51
C ILE A 65 1.54 1.46 8.41
N THR A 66 1.76 2.76 8.34
CA THR A 66 2.70 3.47 9.21
C THR A 66 2.12 3.54 10.62
N THR A 67 2.90 3.17 11.62
CA THR A 67 2.53 3.23 13.04
C THR A 67 3.43 4.15 13.85
N ASP A 68 4.50 4.66 13.24
CA ASP A 68 5.45 5.61 13.84
C ASP A 68 5.24 7.01 13.22
N PRO A 69 4.72 7.98 13.99
CA PRO A 69 4.51 9.34 13.52
C PRO A 69 5.81 10.05 13.13
N THR A 70 6.96 9.63 13.65
CA THR A 70 8.25 10.27 13.35
C THR A 70 8.64 10.10 11.89
N VAL A 71 8.26 8.99 11.24
CA VAL A 71 8.48 8.75 9.81
C VAL A 71 7.65 9.72 8.96
N ILE A 72 6.40 10.01 9.36
CA ILE A 72 5.53 10.99 8.69
C ILE A 72 6.12 12.41 8.82
N THR A 73 6.54 12.77 10.04
CA THR A 73 7.20 14.06 10.30
C THR A 73 8.46 14.21 9.46
N ARG A 74 9.31 13.19 9.42
CA ARG A 74 10.54 13.17 8.61
C ARG A 74 10.25 13.33 7.12
N ALA A 75 9.21 12.67 6.59
CA ALA A 75 8.80 12.81 5.20
C ALA A 75 8.43 14.26 4.85
N ALA A 76 7.67 14.92 5.72
CA ALA A 76 7.32 16.33 5.56
C ALA A 76 8.56 17.25 5.67
N ASP A 77 9.52 16.94 6.57
CA ASP A 77 10.80 17.66 6.69
C ASP A 77 11.66 17.53 5.43
N MET A 78 11.59 16.39 4.76
CA MET A 78 12.29 16.16 3.48
C MET A 78 11.60 16.86 2.29
N GLY A 79 10.44 17.51 2.50
CA GLY A 79 9.71 18.27 1.48
C GLY A 79 8.67 17.45 0.70
N ILE A 80 8.38 16.22 1.11
CA ILE A 80 7.19 15.51 0.60
C ILE A 80 5.96 16.31 1.01
N ASN A 81 5.08 16.60 0.03
CA ASN A 81 3.97 17.50 0.26
C ASN A 81 2.57 16.91 -0.05
N TYR A 82 2.47 15.61 -0.36
CA TYR A 82 1.19 14.92 -0.52
C TYR A 82 1.11 13.75 0.45
N PHE A 83 0.13 13.79 1.37
CA PHE A 83 -0.10 12.78 2.40
C PHE A 83 -1.50 12.19 2.25
N ASP A 84 -1.60 10.86 2.30
CA ASP A 84 -2.82 10.11 2.07
C ASP A 84 -3.17 9.21 3.26
N THR A 85 -4.35 9.40 3.84
CA THR A 85 -4.91 8.60 4.94
C THR A 85 -6.33 8.13 4.61
N CYS A 86 -7.05 7.60 5.59
CA CYS A 86 -8.46 7.19 5.48
C CYS A 86 -9.10 7.12 6.87
N ARG A 87 -10.40 7.42 6.92
CA ARG A 87 -11.21 7.33 8.16
C ARG A 87 -11.07 5.96 8.85
N SER A 88 -11.07 4.88 8.07
CA SER A 88 -11.04 3.52 8.61
C SER A 88 -9.64 2.97 8.92
N TYR A 89 -8.56 3.61 8.49
CA TYR A 89 -7.23 3.08 8.72
C TYR A 89 -6.92 2.97 10.22
N GLN A 90 -6.40 1.80 10.63
CA GLN A 90 -6.05 1.50 12.02
C GLN A 90 -7.21 1.79 12.99
N ASN A 91 -8.44 1.43 12.60
CA ASN A 91 -9.66 1.68 13.37
C ASN A 91 -9.86 3.17 13.74
N GLY A 92 -9.51 4.08 12.82
CA GLY A 92 -9.62 5.52 13.00
C GLY A 92 -8.45 6.18 13.73
N GLN A 93 -7.47 5.41 14.22
CA GLN A 93 -6.30 5.98 14.91
C GLN A 93 -5.35 6.70 13.94
N ASN A 94 -5.35 6.28 12.67
CA ASN A 94 -4.40 6.80 11.69
C ASN A 94 -4.54 8.30 11.45
N GLU A 95 -5.76 8.84 11.36
CA GLU A 95 -5.98 10.28 11.17
C GLU A 95 -5.45 11.10 12.36
N ARG A 96 -5.64 10.65 13.60
CA ARG A 96 -5.08 11.31 14.79
C ARG A 96 -3.55 11.31 14.80
N MET A 97 -2.95 10.19 14.40
CA MET A 97 -1.50 10.07 14.27
C MET A 97 -0.96 11.03 13.20
N VAL A 98 -1.62 11.10 12.04
CA VAL A 98 -1.25 12.00 10.93
C VAL A 98 -1.36 13.47 11.39
N ALA A 99 -2.43 13.83 12.08
CA ALA A 99 -2.61 15.18 12.66
C ALA A 99 -1.47 15.56 13.61
N SER A 100 -1.12 14.64 14.51
CA SER A 100 -0.01 14.85 15.46
C SER A 100 1.34 15.00 14.74
N ALA A 101 1.61 14.18 13.72
CA ALA A 101 2.87 14.18 12.99
C ALA A 101 3.06 15.43 12.13
N LEU A 102 1.99 15.88 11.47
CA LEU A 102 2.05 17.03 10.55
C LEU A 102 1.96 18.37 11.29
N GLY A 103 1.14 18.48 12.34
CA GLY A 103 1.07 19.67 13.17
C GLY A 103 1.05 20.99 12.39
N ALA A 104 1.98 21.90 12.68
CA ALA A 104 2.09 23.19 12.00
C ALA A 104 2.43 23.11 10.49
N LYS A 105 2.89 21.96 10.02
CA LYS A 105 3.19 21.72 8.58
C LYS A 105 1.93 21.52 7.73
N ARG A 106 0.74 21.36 8.35
CA ARG A 106 -0.52 21.19 7.62
C ARG A 106 -0.72 22.20 6.50
N LYS A 107 -0.30 23.43 6.71
CA LYS A 107 -0.42 24.54 5.74
C LYS A 107 0.48 24.41 4.50
N ASP A 108 1.53 23.61 4.60
CA ASP A 108 2.56 23.47 3.57
C ASP A 108 2.42 22.16 2.77
N ILE A 109 1.36 21.37 3.07
CA ILE A 109 1.12 20.06 2.45
C ILE A 109 -0.30 19.95 1.90
N PHE A 110 -0.50 18.97 1.02
CA PHE A 110 -1.81 18.53 0.53
C PHE A 110 -2.19 17.24 1.26
N LEU A 111 -3.38 17.27 1.86
CA LEU A 111 -3.90 16.17 2.68
C LEU A 111 -5.09 15.50 2.00
N SER A 112 -4.98 14.19 1.77
CA SER A 112 -6.04 13.34 1.25
C SER A 112 -6.57 12.42 2.34
N SER A 113 -7.89 12.29 2.45
CA SER A 113 -8.55 11.25 3.24
C SER A 113 -9.73 10.63 2.48
N LYS A 114 -10.31 9.56 3.05
CA LYS A 114 -11.33 8.74 2.41
C LYS A 114 -12.44 8.39 3.39
N CYS A 115 -13.64 8.13 2.83
CA CYS A 115 -14.82 7.67 3.58
C CYS A 115 -15.32 6.32 3.07
N ASP A 116 -15.84 5.49 3.97
CA ASP A 116 -16.31 4.13 3.68
C ASP A 116 -17.84 4.00 3.69
N ALA A 117 -18.58 4.93 4.31
CA ALA A 117 -20.03 4.90 4.36
C ALA A 117 -20.67 4.84 2.96
N THR A 118 -21.88 4.29 2.88
CA THR A 118 -22.59 4.01 1.63
C THR A 118 -23.80 4.93 1.38
N THR A 119 -24.03 5.89 2.28
CA THR A 119 -25.09 6.90 2.18
C THR A 119 -24.51 8.30 2.20
N GLY A 120 -25.18 9.26 1.58
CA GLY A 120 -24.73 10.66 1.54
C GLY A 120 -24.59 11.28 2.94
N THR A 121 -25.55 11.02 3.83
CA THR A 121 -25.48 11.47 5.23
C THR A 121 -24.34 10.79 5.99
N GLY A 122 -24.11 9.49 5.73
CA GLY A 122 -23.02 8.73 6.34
C GLY A 122 -21.65 9.27 5.98
N ILE A 123 -21.38 9.53 4.68
CA ILE A 123 -20.07 10.06 4.27
C ILE A 123 -19.83 11.48 4.80
N LEU A 124 -20.87 12.31 4.93
CA LEU A 124 -20.73 13.65 5.52
C LEU A 124 -20.40 13.57 7.02
N ALA A 125 -21.00 12.64 7.75
CA ALA A 125 -20.68 12.42 9.17
C ALA A 125 -19.24 11.89 9.34
N GLU A 126 -18.78 11.00 8.45
CA GLU A 126 -17.39 10.56 8.42
C GLU A 126 -16.43 11.71 8.10
N LEU A 127 -16.78 12.61 7.17
CA LEU A 127 -15.97 13.80 6.86
C LEU A 127 -15.82 14.71 8.08
N ASP A 128 -16.94 15.02 8.77
CA ASP A 128 -16.89 15.86 9.97
C ASP A 128 -16.01 15.24 11.07
N THR A 129 -16.07 13.91 11.20
CA THR A 129 -15.18 13.17 12.10
C THR A 129 -13.72 13.27 11.64
N SER A 130 -13.44 13.08 10.35
CA SER A 130 -12.09 13.18 9.78
C SER A 130 -11.48 14.56 9.99
N LEU A 131 -12.24 15.65 9.75
CA LEU A 131 -11.76 17.02 9.95
C LEU A 131 -11.38 17.27 11.42
N LYS A 132 -12.21 16.77 12.34
CA LYS A 132 -11.93 16.84 13.79
C LYS A 132 -10.67 16.06 14.17
N GLU A 133 -10.55 14.80 13.73
CA GLU A 133 -9.43 13.91 14.08
C GLU A 133 -8.12 14.37 13.43
N LEU A 134 -8.19 14.94 12.23
CA LEU A 134 -7.05 15.53 11.52
C LEU A 134 -6.70 16.94 11.98
N ASN A 135 -7.51 17.51 12.91
CA ASN A 135 -7.34 18.86 13.42
C ASN A 135 -7.14 19.90 12.30
N THR A 136 -8.06 19.90 11.32
CA THR A 136 -8.03 20.77 10.14
C THR A 136 -9.43 21.20 9.76
N ASP A 137 -9.57 22.37 9.16
CA ASP A 137 -10.84 22.90 8.66
C ASP A 137 -11.24 22.36 7.28
N HIS A 138 -10.26 21.78 6.53
CA HIS A 138 -10.53 21.22 5.21
C HIS A 138 -9.59 20.07 4.86
N LEU A 139 -10.01 19.24 3.89
CA LEU A 139 -9.16 18.32 3.14
C LEU A 139 -8.86 18.90 1.75
N ASP A 140 -7.65 18.65 1.24
CA ASP A 140 -7.33 18.99 -0.14
C ASP A 140 -8.00 18.03 -1.12
N VAL A 141 -8.00 16.73 -0.78
CA VAL A 141 -8.65 15.67 -1.57
C VAL A 141 -9.50 14.79 -0.66
N TRP A 142 -10.75 14.55 -1.05
CA TRP A 142 -11.64 13.63 -0.34
C TRP A 142 -12.23 12.59 -1.26
N LEU A 143 -11.98 11.31 -0.93
CA LEU A 143 -12.27 10.18 -1.80
C LEU A 143 -13.35 9.26 -1.24
N LEU A 144 -14.27 8.81 -2.11
CA LEU A 144 -15.08 7.61 -1.85
C LEU A 144 -14.14 6.39 -1.87
N HIS A 145 -14.08 5.64 -0.77
CA HIS A 145 -13.08 4.57 -0.61
C HIS A 145 -13.50 3.27 -1.31
N MET A 146 -12.55 2.62 -1.99
CA MET A 146 -12.67 1.28 -2.58
C MET A 146 -13.94 1.09 -3.44
N LYS A 147 -14.17 1.97 -4.40
CA LYS A 147 -15.27 1.84 -5.36
C LYS A 147 -14.77 1.03 -6.56
N ASP A 148 -14.97 -0.27 -6.51
CA ASP A 148 -14.48 -1.26 -7.50
C ASP A 148 -15.56 -1.69 -8.50
N ASN A 149 -16.79 -1.13 -8.38
CA ASN A 149 -17.92 -1.34 -9.27
C ASN A 149 -18.65 0.00 -9.50
N PRO A 150 -19.04 0.35 -10.74
CA PRO A 150 -19.71 1.61 -11.06
C PRO A 150 -20.97 1.88 -10.22
N GLY A 151 -21.77 0.85 -9.93
CA GLY A 151 -22.97 0.96 -9.10
C GLY A 151 -22.72 1.37 -7.64
N GLN A 152 -21.47 1.31 -7.16
CA GLN A 152 -21.12 1.77 -5.82
C GLN A 152 -20.94 3.29 -5.74
N ILE A 153 -20.91 3.98 -6.88
CA ILE A 153 -20.89 5.46 -6.94
C ILE A 153 -22.31 5.91 -7.27
N THR A 154 -23.16 6.07 -6.25
CA THR A 154 -24.52 6.56 -6.41
C THR A 154 -24.53 8.09 -6.56
N ASP A 155 -25.59 8.63 -7.18
CA ASP A 155 -25.74 10.09 -7.32
C ASP A 155 -25.82 10.76 -5.94
N GLU A 156 -26.45 10.13 -4.94
CA GLU A 156 -26.49 10.59 -3.55
C GLU A 156 -25.09 10.83 -2.97
N LEU A 157 -24.15 9.88 -3.19
CA LEU A 157 -22.78 10.02 -2.71
C LEU A 157 -22.04 11.17 -3.41
N VAL A 158 -22.25 11.31 -4.73
CA VAL A 158 -21.64 12.40 -5.52
C VAL A 158 -22.20 13.76 -5.10
N GLU A 159 -23.51 13.88 -4.91
CA GLU A 159 -24.16 15.10 -4.39
C GLU A 159 -23.64 15.48 -3.01
N ALA A 160 -23.45 14.50 -2.11
CA ALA A 160 -22.87 14.75 -0.81
C ALA A 160 -21.43 15.25 -0.89
N GLN A 161 -20.61 14.71 -1.82
CA GLN A 161 -19.25 15.24 -2.06
C GLN A 161 -19.30 16.69 -2.58
N HIS A 162 -20.17 16.99 -3.53
CA HIS A 162 -20.33 18.38 -4.02
C HIS A 162 -20.79 19.33 -2.92
N LYS A 163 -21.70 18.89 -2.03
CA LYS A 163 -22.14 19.68 -0.88
C LYS A 163 -20.96 19.98 0.07
N ALA A 164 -20.12 18.98 0.37
CA ALA A 164 -18.93 19.19 1.19
C ALA A 164 -17.96 20.19 0.55
N LYS A 165 -17.80 20.13 -0.78
CA LYS A 165 -16.98 21.07 -1.54
C LYS A 165 -17.55 22.50 -1.52
N GLN A 166 -18.85 22.66 -1.70
CA GLN A 166 -19.52 23.96 -1.61
C GLN A 166 -19.41 24.59 -0.21
N GLN A 167 -19.36 23.75 0.83
CA GLN A 167 -19.15 24.18 2.22
C GLN A 167 -17.68 24.52 2.53
N GLY A 168 -16.75 24.35 1.60
CA GLY A 168 -15.34 24.58 1.79
C GLY A 168 -14.62 23.50 2.63
N LYS A 169 -15.31 22.42 3.03
CA LYS A 169 -14.74 21.32 3.81
C LYS A 169 -13.76 20.47 3.00
N VAL A 170 -13.90 20.45 1.67
CA VAL A 170 -12.98 19.75 0.75
C VAL A 170 -12.72 20.60 -0.47
N ARG A 171 -11.49 20.56 -1.00
CA ARG A 171 -11.12 21.30 -2.22
C ARG A 171 -11.45 20.51 -3.47
N PHE A 172 -11.11 19.22 -3.49
CA PHE A 172 -11.32 18.32 -4.63
C PHE A 172 -11.96 17.02 -4.18
N ILE A 173 -12.89 16.53 -4.99
CA ILE A 173 -13.65 15.30 -4.76
C ILE A 173 -13.18 14.20 -5.69
N GLY A 174 -13.33 12.94 -5.25
CA GLY A 174 -12.90 11.82 -6.06
C GLY A 174 -13.23 10.47 -5.47
N MET A 175 -12.51 9.46 -5.93
CA MET A 175 -12.67 8.08 -5.47
C MET A 175 -11.35 7.32 -5.45
N SER A 176 -11.31 6.19 -4.72
CA SER A 176 -10.25 5.20 -4.85
C SER A 176 -10.78 3.89 -5.40
N THR A 177 -9.96 3.20 -6.23
CA THR A 177 -10.36 1.94 -6.86
C THR A 177 -9.17 1.00 -7.07
N HIS A 178 -9.45 -0.32 -7.07
CA HIS A 178 -8.55 -1.36 -7.53
C HIS A 178 -8.88 -1.83 -8.95
N GLN A 179 -10.00 -1.38 -9.53
CA GLN A 179 -10.51 -1.81 -10.84
C GLN A 179 -10.73 -0.62 -11.78
N LEU A 180 -9.70 0.20 -11.97
CA LEU A 180 -9.79 1.43 -12.76
C LEU A 180 -10.43 1.25 -14.15
N PRO A 181 -10.09 0.21 -14.95
CA PRO A 181 -10.63 0.08 -16.30
C PRO A 181 -12.16 0.06 -16.37
N VAL A 182 -12.85 -0.57 -15.40
CA VAL A 182 -14.32 -0.65 -15.39
C VAL A 182 -14.97 0.60 -14.79
N MET A 183 -14.20 1.49 -14.16
CA MET A 183 -14.70 2.69 -13.49
C MET A 183 -14.65 3.95 -14.36
N VAL A 184 -13.94 3.92 -15.49
CA VAL A 184 -13.62 5.11 -16.30
C VAL A 184 -14.87 5.91 -16.68
N ASP A 185 -15.89 5.24 -17.22
CA ASP A 185 -17.09 5.93 -17.69
C ASP A 185 -17.85 6.58 -16.54
N ARG A 186 -18.02 5.87 -15.42
CA ARG A 186 -18.71 6.42 -14.23
C ARG A 186 -17.93 7.59 -13.61
N ILE A 187 -16.61 7.57 -13.62
CA ILE A 187 -15.77 8.69 -13.17
C ILE A 187 -16.04 9.93 -14.03
N LEU A 188 -16.11 9.77 -15.35
CA LEU A 188 -16.33 10.86 -16.28
C LEU A 188 -17.77 11.43 -16.18
N GLU A 189 -18.77 10.54 -16.07
CA GLU A 189 -20.18 10.93 -15.89
C GLU A 189 -20.39 11.76 -14.62
N THR A 190 -19.78 11.34 -13.52
CA THR A 190 -19.91 11.99 -12.21
C THR A 190 -18.97 13.18 -12.01
N LYS A 191 -18.12 13.45 -13.00
CA LYS A 191 -17.16 14.57 -12.99
C LYS A 191 -16.24 14.57 -11.75
N LEU A 192 -15.86 13.39 -11.28
CA LEU A 192 -14.87 13.26 -10.19
C LEU A 192 -13.53 13.82 -10.66
N GLU A 193 -12.87 14.55 -9.76
CA GLU A 193 -11.68 15.35 -10.09
C GLU A 193 -10.37 14.61 -9.84
N VAL A 194 -10.37 13.70 -8.83
CA VAL A 194 -9.19 12.95 -8.40
C VAL A 194 -9.52 11.47 -8.31
N VAL A 195 -8.66 10.63 -8.88
CA VAL A 195 -8.77 9.17 -8.77
C VAL A 195 -7.48 8.59 -8.22
N GLN A 196 -7.60 7.87 -7.10
CA GLN A 196 -6.52 7.09 -6.55
C GLN A 196 -6.69 5.63 -6.96
N ALA A 197 -5.81 5.13 -7.83
CA ALA A 197 -5.95 3.81 -8.42
C ALA A 197 -4.75 2.90 -8.11
N GLN A 198 -5.00 1.59 -8.02
CA GLN A 198 -3.92 0.62 -8.00
C GLN A 198 -3.17 0.72 -9.32
N TYR A 199 -1.87 1.01 -9.29
CA TYR A 199 -1.02 1.04 -10.48
C TYR A 199 0.43 0.69 -10.14
N SER A 200 0.97 -0.32 -10.81
CA SER A 200 2.33 -0.81 -10.57
C SER A 200 2.88 -1.51 -11.81
N PHE A 201 4.16 -1.86 -11.79
CA PHE A 201 4.80 -2.66 -12.86
C PHE A 201 4.13 -4.01 -13.12
N ALA A 202 3.29 -4.49 -12.19
CA ALA A 202 2.49 -5.71 -12.35
C ALA A 202 1.08 -5.44 -12.92
N SER A 203 0.71 -4.19 -13.20
CA SER A 203 -0.61 -3.84 -13.75
C SER A 203 -0.79 -4.36 -15.16
N ALA A 204 -2.04 -4.69 -15.52
CA ALA A 204 -2.38 -5.13 -16.88
C ALA A 204 -2.24 -3.98 -17.89
N ALA A 205 -1.99 -4.31 -19.16
CA ALA A 205 -1.86 -3.32 -20.25
C ALA A 205 -3.10 -2.41 -20.40
N THR A 206 -4.29 -2.93 -20.12
CA THR A 206 -5.57 -2.17 -20.14
C THR A 206 -5.59 -0.97 -19.19
N TRP A 207 -4.74 -0.96 -18.17
CA TRP A 207 -4.62 0.15 -17.25
C TRP A 207 -4.04 1.39 -17.89
N GLY A 208 -3.05 1.24 -18.80
CA GLY A 208 -2.46 2.35 -19.53
C GLY A 208 -3.51 3.16 -20.29
N HIS A 209 -4.41 2.49 -21.02
CA HIS A 209 -5.49 3.15 -21.76
C HIS A 209 -6.49 3.87 -20.85
N ALA A 210 -6.89 3.26 -19.72
CA ALA A 210 -7.78 3.89 -18.75
C ALA A 210 -7.16 5.16 -18.14
N LEU A 211 -5.88 5.09 -17.78
CA LEU A 211 -5.13 6.25 -17.25
C LEU A 211 -5.04 7.37 -18.27
N GLU A 212 -4.76 7.04 -19.55
CA GLU A 212 -4.68 8.01 -20.63
C GLU A 212 -6.01 8.73 -20.85
N LYS A 213 -7.13 7.98 -20.94
CA LYS A 213 -8.49 8.54 -21.12
C LYS A 213 -8.86 9.52 -20.00
N LEU A 214 -8.60 9.17 -18.74
CA LEU A 214 -8.85 10.03 -17.59
C LEU A 214 -7.92 11.26 -17.56
N ASN A 215 -6.66 11.09 -17.89
CA ASN A 215 -5.70 12.19 -17.95
C ASN A 215 -6.09 13.22 -19.04
N GLN A 216 -6.51 12.77 -20.22
CA GLN A 216 -7.01 13.62 -21.31
C GLN A 216 -8.27 14.38 -20.88
N ALA A 217 -9.13 13.78 -20.05
CA ALA A 217 -10.29 14.46 -19.47
C ALA A 217 -9.92 15.44 -18.34
N GLY A 218 -8.66 15.49 -17.93
CA GLY A 218 -8.16 16.36 -16.87
C GLY A 218 -8.44 15.86 -15.46
N VAL A 219 -8.67 14.54 -15.29
CA VAL A 219 -8.79 13.90 -13.99
C VAL A 219 -7.38 13.67 -13.41
N ALA A 220 -7.16 14.06 -12.16
CA ALA A 220 -5.88 13.87 -11.50
C ALA A 220 -5.72 12.42 -11.03
N LEU A 221 -4.57 11.81 -11.32
CA LEU A 221 -4.31 10.40 -11.05
C LEU A 221 -3.24 10.23 -9.97
N VAL A 222 -3.60 9.50 -8.90
CA VAL A 222 -2.73 9.11 -7.79
C VAL A 222 -2.54 7.60 -7.83
N ALA A 223 -1.29 7.13 -7.84
CA ALA A 223 -1.00 5.70 -7.86
C ALA A 223 -0.84 5.14 -6.44
N MET A 224 -1.62 4.12 -6.11
CA MET A 224 -1.48 3.32 -4.89
C MET A 224 -1.03 1.88 -5.23
N LYS A 225 -0.63 1.09 -4.22
CA LYS A 225 -0.18 -0.31 -4.37
C LYS A 225 1.04 -0.48 -5.31
N VAL A 226 1.83 0.57 -5.45
CA VAL A 226 2.95 0.70 -6.40
C VAL A 226 4.03 -0.37 -6.26
N MET A 227 4.14 -1.01 -5.08
CA MET A 227 5.13 -2.04 -4.79
C MET A 227 4.70 -3.46 -5.19
N ALA A 228 3.49 -3.67 -5.69
CA ALA A 228 2.95 -5.00 -6.04
C ALA A 228 3.31 -6.07 -4.99
N ARG A 229 3.05 -5.79 -3.71
CA ARG A 229 3.40 -6.69 -2.61
C ARG A 229 2.50 -7.91 -2.62
N ALA A 230 3.08 -9.10 -2.79
CA ALA A 230 2.40 -10.38 -2.68
C ALA A 230 3.38 -11.49 -2.29
N GLY A 231 2.86 -12.58 -1.76
CA GLY A 231 3.65 -13.73 -1.31
C GLY A 231 4.37 -13.50 0.03
N ARG A 232 4.72 -14.60 0.68
CA ARG A 232 5.41 -14.61 1.98
C ARG A 232 6.93 -14.50 1.80
N GLY A 233 7.59 -13.81 2.72
CA GLY A 233 9.03 -13.96 2.98
C GLY A 233 9.98 -13.50 1.87
N ALA A 234 9.49 -12.86 0.81
CA ALA A 234 10.35 -12.37 -0.24
C ALA A 234 11.20 -11.20 0.26
N THR A 235 12.49 -11.46 0.44
CA THR A 235 13.49 -10.39 0.68
C THR A 235 13.53 -9.49 -0.54
N ARG A 236 13.47 -8.18 -0.32
CA ARG A 236 13.57 -7.19 -1.38
C ARG A 236 14.88 -6.46 -1.26
N PRO A 237 15.67 -6.40 -2.35
CA PRO A 237 16.86 -5.57 -2.32
C PRO A 237 16.47 -4.10 -2.09
N PRO A 238 17.30 -3.29 -1.45
CA PRO A 238 17.03 -1.86 -1.23
C PRO A 238 16.73 -1.08 -2.52
N THR A 239 17.22 -1.56 -3.66
CA THR A 239 17.00 -0.98 -5.00
C THR A 239 15.59 -1.23 -5.56
N PHE A 240 14.83 -2.19 -5.00
CA PHE A 240 13.51 -2.55 -5.52
C PHE A 240 12.47 -1.42 -5.37
N GLY A 241 12.39 -0.79 -4.20
CA GLY A 241 11.45 0.32 -3.95
C GLY A 241 11.63 1.48 -4.93
N PRO A 242 12.85 2.01 -5.05
CA PRO A 242 13.16 3.03 -6.07
C PRO A 242 12.84 2.60 -7.50
N ALA A 243 13.16 1.36 -7.91
CA ALA A 243 12.84 0.86 -9.24
C ALA A 243 11.32 0.84 -9.50
N ALA A 244 10.53 0.33 -8.55
CA ALA A 244 9.07 0.28 -8.66
C ALA A 244 8.46 1.69 -8.75
N LEU A 245 8.95 2.63 -7.95
CA LEU A 245 8.48 4.02 -8.00
C LEU A 245 8.87 4.71 -9.30
N LYS A 246 10.12 4.57 -9.77
CA LYS A 246 10.57 5.13 -11.04
C LYS A 246 9.72 4.61 -12.22
N TRP A 247 9.35 3.33 -12.20
CA TRP A 247 8.45 2.77 -13.21
C TRP A 247 7.09 3.48 -13.22
N VAL A 248 6.47 3.68 -12.06
CA VAL A 248 5.16 4.34 -11.95
C VAL A 248 5.24 5.80 -12.34
N ILE A 249 6.21 6.55 -11.81
CA ILE A 249 6.36 7.99 -12.10
C ILE A 249 6.90 8.26 -13.52
N ASN A 250 7.42 7.24 -14.23
CA ASN A 250 7.74 7.37 -15.64
C ASN A 250 6.48 7.56 -16.52
N ASN A 251 5.30 7.15 -16.03
CA ASN A 251 4.04 7.46 -16.70
C ASN A 251 3.63 8.93 -16.40
N PRO A 252 3.58 9.81 -17.41
CA PRO A 252 3.29 11.22 -17.21
C PRO A 252 1.86 11.49 -16.73
N ALA A 253 0.91 10.56 -16.93
CA ALA A 253 -0.45 10.67 -16.42
C ALA A 253 -0.53 10.58 -14.89
N ILE A 254 0.44 9.95 -14.22
CA ILE A 254 0.45 9.83 -12.76
C ILE A 254 1.04 11.09 -12.13
N ALA A 255 0.23 11.82 -11.36
CA ALA A 255 0.67 13.03 -10.69
C ALA A 255 1.56 12.74 -9.48
N THR A 256 1.17 11.77 -8.66
CA THR A 256 1.90 11.34 -7.46
C THR A 256 1.64 9.88 -7.14
N THR A 257 2.47 9.33 -6.27
CA THR A 257 2.34 7.97 -5.73
C THR A 257 2.17 8.04 -4.22
N VAL A 258 1.52 7.04 -3.61
CA VAL A 258 1.32 6.97 -2.15
C VAL A 258 1.84 5.65 -1.57
N PRO A 259 3.17 5.38 -1.66
CA PRO A 259 3.76 4.22 -0.98
C PRO A 259 3.66 4.41 0.52
N SER A 260 3.28 3.36 1.25
CA SER A 260 3.40 3.36 2.71
C SER A 260 4.83 3.00 3.12
N MET A 261 5.37 3.76 4.06
CA MET A 261 6.72 3.60 4.60
C MET A 261 6.62 3.46 6.12
N THR A 262 7.25 2.44 6.68
CA THR A 262 7.14 2.08 8.11
C THR A 262 8.35 2.49 8.92
N ASP A 263 9.43 2.88 8.25
CA ASP A 263 10.69 3.29 8.85
C ASP A 263 11.42 4.32 7.97
N ILE A 264 12.45 4.93 8.51
CA ILE A 264 13.23 5.99 7.86
C ILE A 264 14.01 5.45 6.66
N ASP A 265 14.52 4.22 6.73
CA ASP A 265 15.29 3.62 5.62
C ASP A 265 14.40 3.44 4.38
N GLN A 266 13.17 2.95 4.55
CA GLN A 266 12.19 2.87 3.46
C GLN A 266 11.82 4.25 2.91
N LEU A 267 11.69 5.25 3.80
CA LEU A 267 11.42 6.63 3.37
C LEU A 267 12.55 7.17 2.51
N GLU A 268 13.80 7.06 2.93
CA GLU A 268 14.96 7.57 2.21
C GLU A 268 15.18 6.82 0.88
N GLN A 269 15.00 5.48 0.87
CA GLN A 269 15.04 4.68 -0.35
C GLN A 269 13.96 5.11 -1.35
N ASN A 270 12.71 5.27 -0.91
CA ASN A 270 11.60 5.67 -1.79
C ASN A 270 11.77 7.12 -2.27
N PHE A 271 12.21 8.01 -1.39
CA PHE A 271 12.52 9.40 -1.74
C PHE A 271 13.57 9.48 -2.86
N SER A 272 14.57 8.61 -2.85
CA SER A 272 15.64 8.58 -3.84
C SER A 272 15.13 8.34 -5.28
N ALA A 273 13.92 7.83 -5.46
CA ALA A 273 13.32 7.65 -6.79
C ALA A 273 12.95 8.98 -7.48
N MET A 274 12.74 10.06 -6.68
CA MET A 274 12.37 11.35 -7.25
C MET A 274 13.48 11.98 -8.07
N GLY A 275 13.12 12.49 -9.25
CA GLY A 275 14.07 13.12 -10.16
C GLY A 275 15.02 12.15 -10.88
N GLN A 276 14.83 10.83 -10.69
CA GLN A 276 15.59 9.78 -11.35
C GLN A 276 14.83 9.26 -12.58
N THR A 277 15.58 8.86 -13.61
CA THR A 277 15.04 8.18 -14.79
C THR A 277 14.93 6.68 -14.55
N PHE A 278 13.92 6.06 -15.14
CA PHE A 278 13.79 4.61 -15.17
C PHE A 278 14.83 3.99 -16.12
N SER A 279 15.56 2.97 -15.66
CA SER A 279 16.71 2.39 -16.38
C SER A 279 16.51 0.91 -16.71
N ASP A 280 17.36 0.36 -17.60
CA ASP A 280 17.40 -1.09 -17.91
C ASP A 280 17.70 -1.93 -16.65
N THR A 281 18.49 -1.41 -15.71
CA THR A 281 18.75 -2.08 -14.44
C THR A 281 17.45 -2.17 -13.61
N ASP A 282 16.69 -1.09 -13.53
CA ASP A 282 15.38 -1.09 -12.87
C ASP A 282 14.44 -2.08 -13.53
N GLN A 283 14.41 -2.13 -14.87
CA GLN A 283 13.59 -3.08 -15.62
C GLN A 283 13.94 -4.54 -15.28
N LYS A 284 15.23 -4.88 -15.18
CA LYS A 284 15.67 -6.23 -14.78
C LYS A 284 15.22 -6.60 -13.38
N ILE A 285 15.36 -5.67 -12.41
CA ILE A 285 14.88 -5.84 -11.03
C ILE A 285 13.37 -6.13 -11.02
N LEU A 286 12.60 -5.32 -11.75
CA LEU A 286 11.14 -5.47 -11.77
C LEU A 286 10.68 -6.73 -12.51
N SER A 287 11.37 -7.13 -13.59
CA SER A 287 11.07 -8.36 -14.32
C SER A 287 11.29 -9.60 -13.46
N ALA A 288 12.39 -9.68 -12.72
CA ALA A 288 12.64 -10.76 -11.77
C ALA A 288 11.54 -10.80 -10.69
N ARG A 289 11.21 -9.64 -10.13
CA ARG A 289 10.15 -9.54 -9.11
C ARG A 289 8.78 -9.92 -9.64
N LEU A 290 8.45 -9.57 -10.87
CA LEU A 290 7.17 -9.93 -11.50
C LEU A 290 6.99 -11.45 -11.58
N GLN A 291 8.03 -12.20 -11.94
CA GLN A 291 8.01 -13.66 -11.94
C GLN A 291 7.70 -14.23 -10.55
N GLU A 292 8.33 -13.68 -9.49
CA GLU A 292 8.11 -14.12 -8.11
C GLU A 292 6.69 -13.86 -7.63
N VAL A 293 6.10 -12.68 -7.95
CA VAL A 293 4.79 -12.28 -7.41
C VAL A 293 3.62 -12.80 -8.24
N THR A 294 3.83 -13.17 -9.49
CA THR A 294 2.77 -13.58 -10.42
C THR A 294 1.81 -14.63 -9.84
N PRO A 295 2.24 -15.70 -9.13
CA PRO A 295 1.32 -16.68 -8.57
C PRO A 295 0.40 -16.14 -7.46
N TYR A 296 0.74 -14.98 -6.89
CA TYR A 296 0.12 -14.44 -5.66
C TYR A 296 -0.52 -13.06 -5.86
N PHE A 297 -0.17 -12.34 -6.91
CA PHE A 297 -0.59 -10.95 -7.12
C PHE A 297 -1.77 -10.83 -8.07
N CYS A 298 -2.96 -10.51 -7.54
CA CYS A 298 -4.12 -10.19 -8.35
C CYS A 298 -3.98 -8.80 -8.98
N ARG A 299 -4.07 -8.73 -10.31
CA ARG A 299 -4.04 -7.46 -11.08
C ARG A 299 -5.38 -6.73 -11.08
N MET A 300 -6.42 -7.30 -10.47
CA MET A 300 -7.78 -6.76 -10.40
C MET A 300 -8.38 -6.43 -11.77
N CYS A 301 -8.07 -7.24 -12.79
CA CYS A 301 -8.60 -7.05 -14.15
C CYS A 301 -10.07 -7.48 -14.33
N GLY A 302 -10.62 -8.26 -13.37
CA GLY A 302 -12.00 -8.72 -13.42
C GLY A 302 -12.25 -9.97 -14.29
N GLU A 303 -11.26 -10.48 -15.03
CA GLU A 303 -11.42 -11.61 -15.97
C GLU A 303 -11.93 -12.91 -15.31
N CYS A 304 -11.73 -13.07 -14.01
CA CYS A 304 -12.23 -14.22 -13.23
C CYS A 304 -13.63 -14.00 -12.64
N ASN A 305 -14.24 -12.84 -12.82
CA ASN A 305 -15.57 -12.55 -12.28
C ASN A 305 -16.60 -13.51 -12.91
N GLY A 306 -17.48 -14.09 -12.06
CA GLY A 306 -18.51 -15.02 -12.48
C GLY A 306 -18.03 -16.45 -12.81
N GLN A 307 -16.70 -16.72 -12.82
CA GLN A 307 -16.19 -18.07 -13.07
C GLN A 307 -16.36 -19.03 -11.89
N CYS A 308 -16.46 -18.52 -10.65
CA CYS A 308 -16.68 -19.36 -9.48
C CYS A 308 -18.14 -19.83 -9.43
N PRO A 309 -18.44 -21.15 -9.50
CA PRO A 309 -19.82 -21.65 -9.50
C PRO A 309 -20.54 -21.39 -8.16
N LYS A 310 -19.79 -21.10 -7.09
CA LYS A 310 -20.33 -20.74 -5.78
C LYS A 310 -20.41 -19.21 -5.57
N GLY A 311 -20.19 -18.41 -6.62
CA GLY A 311 -20.33 -16.95 -6.59
C GLY A 311 -19.30 -16.18 -5.78
N LEU A 312 -18.20 -16.81 -5.31
CA LEU A 312 -17.20 -16.12 -4.50
C LEU A 312 -16.52 -14.97 -5.25
N PRO A 313 -16.26 -13.83 -4.59
CA PRO A 313 -15.53 -12.70 -5.15
C PRO A 313 -14.02 -13.00 -5.16
N VAL A 314 -13.59 -13.76 -6.16
CA VAL A 314 -12.23 -14.33 -6.25
C VAL A 314 -11.14 -13.26 -6.16
N GLY A 315 -11.27 -12.17 -6.94
CA GLY A 315 -10.29 -11.08 -6.94
C GLY A 315 -10.10 -10.45 -5.57
N ASP A 316 -11.20 -10.24 -4.84
CA ASP A 316 -11.17 -9.67 -3.49
C ASP A 316 -10.51 -10.62 -2.50
N MET A 317 -10.87 -11.91 -2.54
CA MET A 317 -10.27 -12.90 -1.63
C MET A 317 -8.76 -13.02 -1.84
N VAL A 318 -8.28 -13.04 -3.09
CA VAL A 318 -6.84 -13.01 -3.39
C VAL A 318 -6.19 -11.72 -2.86
N ARG A 319 -6.87 -10.58 -2.96
CA ARG A 319 -6.40 -9.30 -2.43
C ARG A 319 -6.30 -9.33 -0.89
N PHE A 320 -7.25 -9.96 -0.19
CA PHE A 320 -7.18 -10.09 1.27
C PHE A 320 -5.97 -10.93 1.72
N VAL A 321 -5.64 -11.99 0.98
CA VAL A 321 -4.39 -12.74 1.21
C VAL A 321 -3.17 -11.86 0.96
N MET A 322 -3.19 -10.99 -0.06
CA MET A 322 -2.09 -10.04 -0.29
C MET A 322 -1.88 -9.10 0.92
N TYR A 323 -2.95 -8.65 1.59
CA TYR A 323 -2.80 -7.83 2.80
C TYR A 323 -2.09 -8.60 3.91
N ALA A 324 -2.47 -9.86 4.16
CA ALA A 324 -1.85 -10.69 5.20
C ALA A 324 -0.42 -11.10 4.82
N ASP A 325 -0.25 -11.82 3.72
CA ASP A 325 1.00 -12.46 3.35
C ASP A 325 1.99 -11.47 2.66
N GLY A 326 1.48 -10.49 1.90
CA GLY A 326 2.32 -9.54 1.15
C GLY A 326 2.69 -8.28 1.93
N TYR A 327 1.74 -7.73 2.69
CA TYR A 327 1.92 -6.50 3.46
C TYR A 327 2.18 -6.74 4.95
N GLY A 328 2.06 -7.99 5.44
CA GLY A 328 2.14 -8.31 6.86
C GLY A 328 0.96 -7.75 7.67
N GLN A 329 -0.15 -7.44 7.02
CA GLN A 329 -1.34 -6.81 7.60
C GLN A 329 -2.48 -7.82 7.74
N PHE A 330 -2.26 -8.89 8.53
CA PHE A 330 -3.28 -9.90 8.80
C PHE A 330 -4.61 -9.30 9.31
N PRO A 331 -4.61 -8.35 10.27
CA PRO A 331 -5.86 -7.75 10.75
C PRO A 331 -6.67 -7.10 9.63
N LEU A 332 -6.01 -6.41 8.69
CA LEU A 332 -6.66 -5.76 7.56
C LEU A 332 -7.28 -6.79 6.61
N GLY A 333 -6.55 -7.85 6.26
CA GLY A 333 -7.07 -8.94 5.42
C GLY A 333 -8.28 -9.61 6.06
N ARG A 334 -8.22 -9.88 7.37
CA ARG A 334 -9.33 -10.46 8.13
C ARG A 334 -10.54 -9.54 8.18
N GLU A 335 -10.37 -8.26 8.43
CA GLU A 335 -11.44 -7.27 8.45
C GLU A 335 -12.20 -7.26 7.13
N HIS A 336 -11.49 -7.19 6.01
CA HIS A 336 -12.12 -7.23 4.68
C HIS A 336 -12.86 -8.54 4.43
N PHE A 337 -12.29 -9.68 4.82
CA PHE A 337 -12.96 -10.97 4.71
C PHE A 337 -14.25 -11.01 5.54
N GLN A 338 -14.24 -10.48 6.76
CA GLN A 338 -15.43 -10.44 7.65
C GLN A 338 -16.53 -9.50 7.13
N ARG A 339 -16.21 -8.52 6.30
CA ARG A 339 -17.19 -7.65 5.63
C ARG A 339 -17.93 -8.33 4.45
N MET A 340 -17.46 -9.49 3.98
CA MET A 340 -18.18 -10.28 2.99
C MET A 340 -19.51 -10.77 3.57
N SER A 341 -20.49 -11.07 2.69
CA SER A 341 -21.77 -11.63 3.12
C SER A 341 -21.58 -12.94 3.91
N ALA A 342 -22.48 -13.23 4.84
CA ALA A 342 -22.45 -14.47 5.61
C ALA A 342 -22.48 -15.71 4.70
N GLU A 343 -23.23 -15.63 3.59
CA GLU A 343 -23.30 -16.65 2.56
C GLU A 343 -21.93 -16.94 1.94
N HIS A 344 -21.23 -15.91 1.45
CA HIS A 344 -19.88 -16.07 0.89
C HIS A 344 -18.88 -16.61 1.92
N ARG A 345 -18.95 -16.17 3.17
CA ARG A 345 -18.06 -16.66 4.24
C ARG A 345 -18.32 -18.12 4.62
N ALA A 346 -19.52 -18.63 4.41
CA ALA A 346 -19.88 -20.02 4.67
C ALA A 346 -19.39 -21.00 3.60
N VAL A 347 -19.15 -20.53 2.38
CA VAL A 347 -18.65 -21.37 1.26
C VAL A 347 -17.26 -21.92 1.59
N ARG A 348 -17.03 -23.20 1.34
CA ARG A 348 -15.72 -23.85 1.48
C ARG A 348 -15.20 -24.30 0.12
N CYS A 349 -13.98 -23.83 -0.23
CA CYS A 349 -13.31 -24.23 -1.47
C CYS A 349 -12.88 -25.70 -1.47
N GLY A 350 -12.58 -26.26 -0.30
CA GLY A 350 -12.24 -27.67 -0.12
C GLY A 350 -13.35 -28.65 -0.51
N ASP A 351 -14.61 -28.20 -0.58
CA ASP A 351 -15.76 -29.02 -0.97
C ASP A 351 -15.91 -29.13 -2.52
N CYS A 352 -15.08 -28.42 -3.27
CA CYS A 352 -15.08 -28.53 -4.74
C CYS A 352 -14.13 -29.66 -5.18
N PRO A 353 -14.53 -30.49 -6.16
CA PRO A 353 -13.64 -31.53 -6.69
C PRO A 353 -12.40 -30.93 -7.38
N SER A 354 -12.55 -29.75 -7.99
CA SER A 354 -11.45 -28.94 -8.56
C SER A 354 -11.91 -27.49 -8.70
N CYS A 355 -10.95 -26.57 -8.71
CA CYS A 355 -11.22 -25.15 -8.98
C CYS A 355 -11.34 -24.91 -10.49
N THR A 356 -12.47 -24.36 -10.93
CA THR A 356 -12.73 -24.03 -12.34
C THR A 356 -12.24 -22.63 -12.74
N VAL A 357 -11.88 -21.80 -11.75
CA VAL A 357 -11.46 -20.41 -12.01
C VAL A 357 -10.07 -20.36 -12.60
N GLN A 358 -9.95 -19.71 -13.76
CA GLN A 358 -8.71 -19.52 -14.49
C GLN A 358 -8.29 -18.05 -14.45
N CYS A 359 -7.02 -17.79 -14.11
CA CYS A 359 -6.45 -16.45 -14.17
C CYS A 359 -5.54 -16.32 -15.41
N PRO A 360 -5.83 -15.41 -16.36
CA PRO A 360 -5.02 -15.24 -17.57
C PRO A 360 -3.63 -14.66 -17.26
N HIS A 361 -3.44 -14.16 -16.03
CA HIS A 361 -2.17 -13.56 -15.57
C HIS A 361 -1.34 -14.46 -14.65
N GLY A 362 -1.69 -15.75 -14.53
CA GLY A 362 -0.88 -16.75 -13.84
C GLY A 362 -1.03 -16.79 -12.31
N VAL A 363 -2.08 -16.17 -11.74
CA VAL A 363 -2.37 -16.33 -10.31
C VAL A 363 -2.82 -17.75 -10.02
N SER A 364 -2.24 -18.38 -8.99
CA SER A 364 -2.62 -19.70 -8.49
C SER A 364 -3.94 -19.62 -7.70
N VAL A 365 -5.07 -19.40 -8.40
CA VAL A 365 -6.34 -19.04 -7.79
C VAL A 365 -6.79 -20.05 -6.74
N ALA A 366 -6.81 -21.35 -7.07
CA ALA A 366 -7.22 -22.40 -6.13
C ALA A 366 -6.45 -22.33 -4.81
N GLN A 367 -5.12 -22.18 -4.90
CA GLN A 367 -4.25 -22.07 -3.73
C GLN A 367 -4.52 -20.80 -2.92
N GLN A 368 -4.72 -19.66 -3.60
CA GLN A 368 -5.01 -18.40 -2.92
C GLN A 368 -6.38 -18.40 -2.24
N MET A 369 -7.40 -19.03 -2.84
CA MET A 369 -8.73 -19.16 -2.25
C MET A 369 -8.72 -20.04 -0.99
N LEU A 370 -8.04 -21.19 -1.05
CA LEU A 370 -7.85 -22.04 0.13
C LEU A 370 -7.08 -21.27 1.22
N ARG A 371 -6.02 -20.56 0.82
CA ARG A 371 -5.22 -19.74 1.74
C ARG A 371 -6.03 -18.63 2.43
N ALA A 372 -6.94 -17.97 1.70
CA ALA A 372 -7.84 -16.98 2.29
C ALA A 372 -8.71 -17.60 3.38
N GLN A 373 -9.23 -18.79 3.16
CA GLN A 373 -10.07 -19.49 4.11
C GLN A 373 -9.29 -20.02 5.32
N GLU A 374 -8.07 -20.52 5.12
CA GLU A 374 -7.18 -20.89 6.23
C GLU A 374 -6.86 -19.71 7.16
N LEU A 375 -6.68 -18.52 6.57
CA LEU A 375 -6.30 -17.33 7.33
C LEU A 375 -7.48 -16.70 8.08
N PHE A 376 -8.67 -16.68 7.49
CA PHE A 376 -9.70 -15.73 7.91
C PHE A 376 -11.05 -16.36 8.27
N ALA A 377 -11.34 -17.61 7.83
CA ALA A 377 -12.63 -18.27 8.05
C ALA A 377 -12.76 -18.97 9.42
#